data_77f6e618e7cabefadc745ad5f53367de
#
_entry.id   77f6e618e7cabefadc745ad5f53367de
#
_cell.length_a   1.000
_cell.length_b   1.000
_cell.length_c   1.000
_cell.angle_alpha   90.00
_cell.angle_beta   90.00
_cell.angle_gamma   90.00
#
_symmetry.space_group_name_H-M   'P 1'
#
loop_
_entity.id
_entity.type
_entity.pdbx_description
1 polymer ?
#
loop_
_entity_poly.entity_id
_entity_poly.type
_entity_poly.pdbx_seq_one_letter_code
_entity_poly.pdbx_strand_id
1 'polypeptide(L)'
;DVCSSDLVGYASHFKELAGGLDILVATPGRLIDHLERWTVSLDGVETLILDEADHMLDMGFAPALKKIVSKIPRKRHTQMFSATMPDNIRQLAQTLLQKPETVRVSPPSSTADRVEQFLCMVGSQSGKRLLTLELLKQQEFPGRTLIFTRTRHGADRLASFLSGKDYPASAIHGDKSQGRRERMLSEFRSGETPVLVATDIAARGIDVKDVRLVINYDLPEEPEVYVHRIGRTARAGAAGQAIALCSPEEIRKARNVHKLLGRLLPVHASSASVPAELRAVPEARRKSSSSMQEKRSAPRRKPRKGYGRNGSRAEA
;
A
#
# COMPACT_ATOMS: atom_id res chain seq x y z
N ASP A 1 3.72 -24.50 8.83
CA ASP A 1 3.91 -23.22 8.08
C ASP A 1 5.38 -22.89 7.91
N VAL A 2 5.88 -22.99 6.68
CA VAL A 2 7.23 -22.52 6.39
C VAL A 2 7.16 -21.09 5.85
N CYS A 3 7.68 -20.15 6.62
CA CYS A 3 7.85 -18.76 6.17
C CYS A 3 9.23 -18.62 5.51
N SER A 4 9.27 -18.68 4.17
CA SER A 4 10.48 -18.47 3.39
C SER A 4 10.67 -16.96 3.14
N SER A 5 11.38 -16.27 4.03
CA SER A 5 11.78 -14.88 3.85
C SER A 5 13.19 -14.78 3.27
N ASP A 6 13.48 -13.72 2.52
CA ASP A 6 14.78 -13.47 1.89
C ASP A 6 15.96 -13.34 2.87
N LEU A 7 15.68 -13.43 4.17
CA LEU A 7 16.58 -13.04 5.25
C LEU A 7 17.05 -14.21 6.12
N VAL A 8 16.51 -15.43 5.91
CA VAL A 8 16.90 -16.65 6.65
C VAL A 8 17.83 -17.51 5.80
N GLY A 9 18.80 -18.14 6.44
CA GLY A 9 19.75 -19.02 5.76
C GLY A 9 19.09 -20.27 5.16
N TYR A 10 19.59 -20.76 4.02
CA TYR A 10 19.01 -21.88 3.27
C TYR A 10 18.94 -23.20 4.02
N ALA A 11 19.87 -23.44 4.96
CA ALA A 11 19.99 -24.74 5.63
C ALA A 11 18.73 -25.14 6.43
N SER A 12 18.07 -24.17 7.09
CA SER A 12 16.79 -24.41 7.79
C SER A 12 15.67 -24.72 6.81
N HIS A 13 15.58 -23.95 5.72
CA HIS A 13 14.56 -24.16 4.69
C HIS A 13 14.66 -25.54 4.03
N PHE A 14 15.87 -26.01 3.70
CA PHE A 14 16.04 -27.34 3.08
C PHE A 14 15.53 -28.45 3.96
N LYS A 15 15.79 -28.36 5.28
CA LYS A 15 15.30 -29.37 6.24
C LYS A 15 13.77 -29.39 6.33
N GLU A 16 13.14 -28.23 6.34
CA GLU A 16 11.68 -28.08 6.43
C GLU A 16 11.00 -28.50 5.12
N LEU A 17 11.54 -28.11 3.97
CA LEU A 17 11.01 -28.46 2.65
C LEU A 17 11.10 -29.97 2.33
N ALA A 18 12.10 -30.68 2.89
CA ALA A 18 12.30 -32.10 2.64
C ALA A 18 11.16 -32.99 3.16
N GLY A 19 10.39 -32.54 4.16
CA GLY A 19 9.27 -33.27 4.74
C GLY A 19 7.96 -33.17 3.98
N GLY A 20 7.91 -32.36 2.91
CA GLY A 20 6.66 -31.95 2.25
C GLY A 20 5.92 -30.86 3.02
N LEU A 21 5.08 -30.10 2.33
CA LEU A 21 4.37 -28.96 2.89
C LEU A 21 2.91 -28.93 2.42
N ASP A 22 1.98 -28.66 3.34
CA ASP A 22 0.59 -28.36 3.04
C ASP A 22 0.41 -26.87 2.70
N ILE A 23 1.17 -25.98 3.36
CA ILE A 23 1.10 -24.53 3.16
C ILE A 23 2.52 -23.98 3.01
N LEU A 24 2.73 -23.24 1.92
CA LEU A 24 3.98 -22.53 1.67
C LEU A 24 3.73 -21.02 1.60
N VAL A 25 4.34 -20.26 2.52
CA VAL A 25 4.35 -18.79 2.49
C VAL A 25 5.73 -18.33 2.06
N ALA A 26 5.82 -17.59 0.97
CA ALA A 26 7.10 -17.19 0.41
C ALA A 26 7.06 -15.82 -0.27
N THR A 27 8.17 -15.11 -0.25
CA THR A 27 8.39 -13.97 -1.14
C THR A 27 8.69 -14.47 -2.56
N PRO A 28 8.31 -13.71 -3.62
CA PRO A 28 8.50 -14.15 -5.00
C PRO A 28 9.95 -14.48 -5.34
N GLY A 29 10.93 -13.68 -4.86
CA GLY A 29 12.34 -13.88 -5.11
C GLY A 29 12.85 -15.20 -4.51
N ARG A 30 12.54 -15.45 -3.23
CA ARG A 30 12.94 -16.67 -2.53
C ARG A 30 12.30 -17.92 -3.12
N LEU A 31 11.04 -17.84 -3.51
CA LEU A 31 10.37 -18.97 -4.13
C LEU A 31 10.99 -19.35 -5.48
N ILE A 32 11.35 -18.37 -6.30
CA ILE A 32 12.06 -18.63 -7.57
C ILE A 32 13.39 -19.31 -7.32
N ASP A 33 14.15 -18.86 -6.35
CA ASP A 33 15.44 -19.44 -6.00
C ASP A 33 15.32 -20.92 -5.56
N HIS A 34 14.30 -21.25 -4.75
CA HIS A 34 13.99 -22.65 -4.41
C HIS A 34 13.54 -23.48 -5.61
N LEU A 35 12.76 -22.91 -6.53
CA LEU A 35 12.35 -23.56 -7.76
C LEU A 35 13.54 -23.84 -8.70
N GLU A 36 14.47 -22.90 -8.82
CA GLU A 36 15.69 -23.06 -9.64
C GLU A 36 16.65 -24.09 -9.05
N ARG A 37 16.67 -24.25 -7.73
CA ARG A 37 17.45 -25.27 -7.01
C ARG A 37 16.74 -26.62 -6.91
N TRP A 38 15.54 -26.76 -7.44
CA TRP A 38 14.73 -27.99 -7.37
C TRP A 38 14.45 -28.48 -5.95
N THR A 39 14.43 -27.55 -4.98
CA THR A 39 14.18 -27.85 -3.56
C THR A 39 12.70 -27.79 -3.21
N VAL A 40 11.87 -27.28 -4.09
CA VAL A 40 10.40 -27.27 -3.98
C VAL A 40 9.79 -27.52 -5.34
N SER A 41 8.69 -28.30 -5.39
CA SER A 41 7.80 -28.42 -6.54
C SER A 41 6.47 -27.74 -6.22
N LEU A 42 5.88 -27.10 -7.22
CA LEU A 42 4.54 -26.50 -7.16
C LEU A 42 3.48 -27.31 -7.93
N ASP A 43 3.80 -28.51 -8.37
CA ASP A 43 2.91 -29.33 -9.21
C ASP A 43 1.63 -29.77 -8.50
N GLY A 44 1.66 -29.84 -7.16
CA GLY A 44 0.51 -30.18 -6.31
C GLY A 44 -0.28 -28.98 -5.80
N VAL A 45 0.03 -27.74 -6.21
CA VAL A 45 -0.64 -26.54 -5.69
C VAL A 45 -2.07 -26.46 -6.18
N GLU A 46 -3.02 -26.54 -5.26
CA GLU A 46 -4.47 -26.39 -5.51
C GLU A 46 -4.95 -24.96 -5.30
N THR A 47 -4.30 -24.20 -4.42
CA THR A 47 -4.68 -22.79 -4.09
C THR A 47 -3.46 -21.88 -4.16
N LEU A 48 -3.60 -20.79 -4.93
CA LEU A 48 -2.65 -19.69 -4.99
C LEU A 48 -3.26 -18.46 -4.35
N ILE A 49 -2.56 -17.90 -3.38
CA ILE A 49 -2.94 -16.63 -2.74
C ILE A 49 -1.85 -15.59 -3.03
N LEU A 50 -2.25 -14.47 -3.62
CA LEU A 50 -1.40 -13.31 -3.82
C LEU A 50 -1.85 -12.22 -2.86
N ASP A 51 -1.05 -11.93 -1.87
CA ASP A 51 -1.32 -10.90 -0.87
C ASP A 51 -0.48 -9.64 -1.15
N GLU A 52 -1.03 -8.46 -0.88
CA GLU A 52 -0.42 -7.17 -1.21
C GLU A 52 0.03 -7.08 -2.68
N ALA A 53 -0.86 -7.46 -3.63
CA ALA A 53 -0.52 -7.56 -5.06
C ALA A 53 -0.07 -6.22 -5.68
N ASP A 54 -0.64 -5.09 -5.25
CA ASP A 54 -0.21 -3.74 -5.62
C ASP A 54 1.26 -3.53 -5.23
N HIS A 55 1.61 -3.93 -4.02
CA HIS A 55 2.97 -3.83 -3.55
C HIS A 55 3.95 -4.71 -4.34
N MET A 56 3.57 -5.93 -4.67
CA MET A 56 4.43 -6.81 -5.46
C MET A 56 4.75 -6.20 -6.83
N LEU A 57 3.80 -5.50 -7.46
CA LEU A 57 4.04 -4.80 -8.73
C LEU A 57 4.94 -3.58 -8.56
N ASP A 58 4.75 -2.78 -7.50
CA ASP A 58 5.60 -1.61 -7.19
C ASP A 58 7.07 -2.02 -6.98
N MET A 59 7.30 -3.20 -6.41
CA MET A 59 8.64 -3.78 -6.26
C MET A 59 9.19 -4.41 -7.55
N GLY A 60 8.45 -4.40 -8.64
CA GLY A 60 8.88 -4.97 -9.92
C GLY A 60 8.80 -6.50 -9.99
N PHE A 61 8.04 -7.15 -9.11
CA PHE A 61 7.90 -8.61 -9.10
C PHE A 61 6.99 -9.19 -10.19
N ALA A 62 6.48 -8.39 -11.13
CA ALA A 62 5.64 -8.89 -12.21
C ALA A 62 6.29 -10.03 -13.03
N PRO A 63 7.59 -9.98 -13.42
CA PRO A 63 8.25 -11.10 -14.09
C PRO A 63 8.36 -12.33 -13.20
N ALA A 64 8.66 -12.15 -11.92
CA ALA A 64 8.78 -13.22 -10.93
C ALA A 64 7.43 -13.95 -10.75
N LEU A 65 6.35 -13.21 -10.60
CA LEU A 65 5.00 -13.76 -10.49
C LEU A 65 4.62 -14.59 -11.73
N LYS A 66 4.90 -14.08 -12.94
CA LYS A 66 4.67 -14.83 -14.18
C LYS A 66 5.42 -16.16 -14.20
N LYS A 67 6.69 -16.16 -13.76
CA LYS A 67 7.53 -17.36 -13.69
C LYS A 67 6.97 -18.37 -12.67
N ILE A 68 6.57 -17.92 -11.48
CA ILE A 68 5.97 -18.79 -10.45
C ILE A 68 4.66 -19.38 -10.97
N VAL A 69 3.76 -18.55 -11.50
CA VAL A 69 2.46 -18.98 -12.00
C VAL A 69 2.57 -19.99 -13.15
N SER A 70 3.63 -19.90 -13.97
CA SER A 70 3.90 -20.87 -15.04
C SER A 70 4.27 -22.28 -14.54
N LYS A 71 4.67 -22.39 -13.25
CA LYS A 71 5.03 -23.65 -12.58
C LYS A 71 3.90 -24.26 -11.74
N ILE A 72 2.78 -23.57 -11.63
CA ILE A 72 1.62 -24.01 -10.85
C ILE A 72 0.57 -24.58 -11.81
N PRO A 73 -0.18 -25.67 -11.44
CA PRO A 73 -1.25 -26.22 -12.26
C PRO A 73 -2.27 -25.18 -12.71
N ARG A 74 -2.75 -25.30 -13.95
CA ARG A 74 -3.80 -24.39 -14.47
C ARG A 74 -5.13 -24.53 -13.73
N LYS A 75 -5.49 -25.75 -13.34
CA LYS A 75 -6.69 -26.03 -12.53
C LYS A 75 -6.34 -25.79 -11.08
N ARG A 76 -6.64 -24.61 -10.58
CA ARG A 76 -6.41 -24.21 -9.20
C ARG A 76 -7.41 -23.13 -8.79
N HIS A 77 -7.58 -22.95 -7.51
CA HIS A 77 -8.22 -21.78 -6.94
C HIS A 77 -7.19 -20.63 -6.82
N THR A 78 -7.53 -19.44 -7.29
CA THR A 78 -6.62 -18.29 -7.17
C THR A 78 -7.34 -17.13 -6.47
N GLN A 79 -6.71 -16.61 -5.44
CA GLN A 79 -7.17 -15.43 -4.70
C GLN A 79 -6.12 -14.33 -4.81
N MET A 80 -6.58 -13.09 -4.94
CA MET A 80 -5.70 -11.93 -4.98
C MET A 80 -6.23 -10.86 -4.04
N PHE A 81 -5.39 -10.44 -3.11
CA PHE A 81 -5.65 -9.36 -2.16
C PHE A 81 -4.80 -8.15 -2.53
N SER A 82 -5.43 -6.99 -2.55
CA SER A 82 -4.75 -5.73 -2.86
C SER A 82 -5.49 -4.58 -2.20
N ALA A 83 -4.75 -3.65 -1.61
CA ALA A 83 -5.34 -2.46 -1.00
C ALA A 83 -5.81 -1.46 -2.07
N THR A 84 -5.14 -1.43 -3.23
CA THR A 84 -5.44 -0.55 -4.35
C THR A 84 -5.67 -1.34 -5.64
N MET A 85 -6.41 -0.77 -6.60
CA MET A 85 -6.76 -1.41 -7.87
C MET A 85 -6.47 -0.49 -9.07
N PRO A 86 -5.24 0.01 -9.24
CA PRO A 86 -4.85 0.74 -10.44
C PRO A 86 -4.90 -0.16 -11.68
N ASP A 87 -4.73 0.41 -12.87
CA ASP A 87 -4.92 -0.33 -14.14
C ASP A 87 -3.92 -1.49 -14.31
N ASN A 88 -2.69 -1.35 -13.86
CA ASN A 88 -1.68 -2.42 -13.86
C ASN A 88 -2.10 -3.61 -12.97
N ILE A 89 -2.69 -3.37 -11.79
CA ILE A 89 -3.21 -4.42 -10.91
C ILE A 89 -4.43 -5.10 -11.52
N ARG A 90 -5.33 -4.33 -12.17
CA ARG A 90 -6.47 -4.91 -12.91
C ARG A 90 -6.01 -5.82 -14.03
N GLN A 91 -4.98 -5.43 -14.78
CA GLN A 91 -4.39 -6.26 -15.84
C GLN A 91 -3.78 -7.55 -15.27
N LEU A 92 -3.07 -7.45 -14.12
CA LEU A 92 -2.54 -8.63 -13.42
C LEU A 92 -3.69 -9.56 -13.01
N ALA A 93 -4.74 -9.03 -12.40
CA ALA A 93 -5.91 -9.79 -11.99
C ALA A 93 -6.57 -10.51 -13.17
N GLN A 94 -6.77 -9.82 -14.30
CA GLN A 94 -7.33 -10.41 -15.52
C GLN A 94 -6.45 -11.53 -16.10
N THR A 95 -5.13 -11.46 -15.89
CA THR A 95 -4.20 -12.48 -16.38
C THR A 95 -4.19 -13.72 -15.49
N LEU A 96 -4.37 -13.55 -14.18
CA LEU A 96 -4.17 -14.62 -13.20
C LEU A 96 -5.46 -15.26 -12.71
N LEU A 97 -6.56 -14.51 -12.68
CA LEU A 97 -7.84 -14.95 -12.14
C LEU A 97 -8.79 -15.40 -13.26
N GLN A 98 -9.55 -16.44 -12.99
CA GLN A 98 -10.58 -16.96 -13.91
C GLN A 98 -11.97 -16.63 -13.35
N LYS A 99 -12.73 -15.75 -14.05
CA LYS A 99 -14.07 -15.31 -13.62
C LYS A 99 -14.13 -14.91 -12.14
N PRO A 100 -13.27 -13.97 -11.69
CA PRO A 100 -13.16 -13.66 -10.26
C PRO A 100 -14.43 -12.98 -9.74
N GLU A 101 -14.84 -13.37 -8.56
CA GLU A 101 -15.73 -12.58 -7.72
C GLU A 101 -14.94 -11.43 -7.08
N THR A 102 -15.51 -10.23 -7.10
CA THR A 102 -14.85 -9.05 -6.52
C THR A 102 -15.53 -8.68 -5.22
N VAL A 103 -14.82 -8.87 -4.12
CA VAL A 103 -15.25 -8.42 -2.79
C VAL A 103 -14.50 -7.13 -2.45
N ARG A 104 -15.24 -6.07 -2.14
CA ARG A 104 -14.66 -4.80 -1.68
C ARG A 104 -15.05 -4.57 -0.24
N VAL A 105 -14.04 -4.45 0.60
CA VAL A 105 -14.17 -4.05 1.99
C VAL A 105 -13.75 -2.59 2.04
N SER A 106 -14.58 -1.71 2.53
CA SER A 106 -14.38 -0.25 2.73
C SER A 106 -13.28 0.45 1.92
N PRO A 107 -13.54 1.62 1.32
CA PRO A 107 -12.50 2.36 0.58
C PRO A 107 -11.31 2.71 1.50
N PRO A 108 -10.11 2.89 0.95
CA PRO A 108 -8.91 3.34 1.69
C PRO A 108 -9.13 4.62 2.52
N SER A 109 -10.05 5.49 2.08
CA SER A 109 -10.47 6.67 2.83
C SER A 109 -11.00 6.38 4.23
N SER A 110 -11.67 5.22 4.46
CA SER A 110 -12.24 4.90 5.77
C SER A 110 -11.18 4.66 6.87
N THR A 111 -9.98 4.19 6.51
CA THR A 111 -8.85 4.08 7.43
C THR A 111 -8.27 5.47 7.70
N ALA A 112 -8.19 6.30 6.68
CA ALA A 112 -7.73 7.68 6.79
C ALA A 112 -8.65 8.55 7.67
N ASP A 113 -9.95 8.26 7.70
CA ASP A 113 -10.93 9.02 8.49
C ASP A 113 -10.82 8.77 10.00
N ARG A 114 -10.20 7.67 10.42
CA ARG A 114 -9.97 7.33 11.83
C ARG A 114 -8.70 7.94 12.42
N VAL A 115 -7.82 8.47 11.57
CA VAL A 115 -6.55 9.07 11.97
C VAL A 115 -6.69 10.58 11.90
N GLU A 116 -6.35 11.27 12.98
CA GLU A 116 -6.21 12.71 12.97
C GLU A 116 -4.99 13.11 12.14
N GLN A 117 -5.18 13.88 11.09
CA GLN A 117 -4.14 14.12 10.08
C GLN A 117 -3.85 15.60 9.94
N PHE A 118 -2.57 15.94 9.83
CA PHE A 118 -2.11 17.32 9.63
C PHE A 118 -1.05 17.39 8.52
N LEU A 119 -1.04 18.54 7.83
CA LEU A 119 0.03 18.95 6.94
C LEU A 119 0.87 20.02 7.62
N CYS A 120 2.18 19.87 7.60
CA CYS A 120 3.11 20.88 8.12
C CYS A 120 4.06 21.33 7.02
N MET A 121 3.96 22.60 6.61
CA MET A 121 4.86 23.19 5.62
C MET A 121 6.21 23.52 6.24
N VAL A 122 7.27 23.16 5.55
CA VAL A 122 8.65 23.35 5.99
C VAL A 122 9.44 24.02 4.88
N GLY A 123 10.18 25.08 5.20
CA GLY A 123 10.90 25.86 4.20
C GLY A 123 12.09 25.14 3.55
N SER A 124 12.62 24.06 4.17
CA SER A 124 13.77 23.32 3.66
C SER A 124 13.89 21.92 4.27
N GLN A 125 14.66 21.05 3.64
CA GLN A 125 14.97 19.71 4.17
C GLN A 125 15.72 19.75 5.51
N SER A 126 16.56 20.75 5.75
CA SER A 126 17.23 20.92 7.05
C SER A 126 16.23 21.30 8.16
N GLY A 127 15.21 22.09 7.83
CA GLY A 127 14.13 22.45 8.75
C GLY A 127 13.29 21.26 9.19
N LYS A 128 13.13 20.22 8.34
CA LYS A 128 12.37 19.01 8.69
C LYS A 128 12.94 18.31 9.94
N ARG A 129 14.25 18.24 10.10
CA ARG A 129 14.87 17.60 11.28
C ARG A 129 14.55 18.33 12.58
N LEU A 130 14.67 19.66 12.57
CA LEU A 130 14.37 20.49 13.74
C LEU A 130 12.89 20.43 14.09
N LEU A 131 12.02 20.51 13.07
CA LEU A 131 10.59 20.40 13.27
C LEU A 131 10.18 19.01 13.77
N THR A 132 10.79 17.93 13.27
CA THR A 132 10.55 16.58 13.80
C THR A 132 10.88 16.50 15.29
N LEU A 133 12.01 17.07 15.72
CA LEU A 133 12.39 17.13 17.13
C LEU A 133 11.38 17.94 17.95
N GLU A 134 10.91 19.06 17.41
CA GLU A 134 9.89 19.90 18.06
C GLU A 134 8.56 19.15 18.22
N LEU A 135 8.08 18.47 17.17
CA LEU A 135 6.87 17.65 17.22
C LEU A 135 6.97 16.53 18.25
N LEU A 136 8.14 15.88 18.38
CA LEU A 136 8.37 14.87 19.41
C LEU A 136 8.34 15.46 20.82
N LYS A 137 8.82 16.70 21.01
CA LYS A 137 8.75 17.41 22.30
C LYS A 137 7.34 17.84 22.67
N GLN A 138 6.53 18.21 21.68
CA GLN A 138 5.14 18.65 21.87
C GLN A 138 4.16 17.50 22.01
N GLN A 139 4.61 16.24 21.89
CA GLN A 139 3.74 15.08 21.95
C GLN A 139 2.99 15.03 23.29
N GLU A 140 1.70 15.32 23.28
CA GLU A 140 0.84 15.36 24.47
C GLU A 140 0.57 13.96 25.05
N PHE A 141 0.77 12.90 24.24
CA PHE A 141 0.48 11.54 24.62
C PHE A 141 1.74 10.68 24.61
N PRO A 142 2.08 10.00 25.71
CA PRO A 142 3.15 9.01 25.71
C PRO A 142 2.80 7.88 24.75
N GLY A 143 3.72 7.52 23.86
CA GLY A 143 3.50 6.45 22.91
C GLY A 143 4.61 6.38 21.88
N ARG A 144 4.49 5.36 21.02
CA ARG A 144 5.49 5.12 19.98
C ARG A 144 5.26 6.01 18.77
N THR A 145 6.36 6.48 18.21
CA THR A 145 6.36 7.28 16.97
C THR A 145 7.02 6.52 15.84
N LEU A 146 6.32 6.40 14.71
CA LEU A 146 6.86 5.82 13.48
C LEU A 146 7.09 6.93 12.45
N ILE A 147 8.33 7.08 11.99
CA ILE A 147 8.73 8.13 11.04
C ILE A 147 9.09 7.50 9.71
N PHE A 148 8.47 7.95 8.64
CA PHE A 148 8.73 7.47 7.28
C PHE A 148 9.67 8.39 6.53
N THR A 149 10.78 7.84 6.04
CA THR A 149 11.74 8.52 5.16
C THR A 149 11.83 7.81 3.82
N ARG A 150 12.18 8.57 2.78
CA ARG A 150 12.32 8.05 1.42
C ARG A 150 13.55 7.14 1.25
N THR A 151 14.65 7.44 1.94
CA THR A 151 15.93 6.78 1.72
C THR A 151 16.49 6.13 2.97
N ARG A 152 17.26 5.03 2.79
CA ARG A 152 17.97 4.31 3.85
C ARG A 152 18.91 5.22 4.64
N HIS A 153 19.73 6.00 3.93
CA HIS A 153 20.64 6.99 4.53
C HIS A 153 19.90 8.12 5.24
N GLY A 154 18.71 8.51 4.74
CA GLY A 154 17.83 9.46 5.39
C GLY A 154 17.36 8.95 6.74
N ALA A 155 16.97 7.67 6.80
CA ALA A 155 16.56 7.00 8.02
C ALA A 155 17.69 6.97 9.06
N ASP A 156 18.88 6.53 8.67
CA ASP A 156 20.04 6.49 9.58
C ASP A 156 20.41 7.87 10.11
N ARG A 157 20.48 8.87 9.23
CA ARG A 157 20.82 10.25 9.64
C ARG A 157 19.82 10.87 10.59
N LEU A 158 18.51 10.61 10.34
CA LEU A 158 17.47 11.15 11.20
C LEU A 158 17.47 10.45 12.56
N ALA A 159 17.58 9.12 12.61
CA ALA A 159 17.64 8.37 13.85
C ALA A 159 18.87 8.80 14.70
N SER A 160 20.04 8.92 14.08
CA SER A 160 21.26 9.40 14.77
C SER A 160 21.10 10.83 15.29
N PHE A 161 20.47 11.72 14.50
CA PHE A 161 20.21 13.09 14.93
C PHE A 161 19.29 13.14 16.17
N LEU A 162 18.20 12.34 16.16
CA LEU A 162 17.24 12.31 17.26
C LEU A 162 17.87 11.71 18.53
N SER A 163 18.61 10.59 18.39
CA SER A 163 19.33 9.98 19.52
C SER A 163 20.36 10.92 20.13
N GLY A 164 21.06 11.73 19.32
CA GLY A 164 21.97 12.78 19.79
C GLY A 164 21.28 13.99 20.43
N LYS A 165 19.95 13.98 20.53
CA LYS A 165 19.12 15.01 21.17
C LYS A 165 18.22 14.41 22.28
N ASP A 166 18.66 13.32 22.89
CA ASP A 166 18.01 12.61 23.99
C ASP A 166 16.63 12.00 23.64
N TYR A 167 16.41 11.74 22.33
CA TYR A 167 15.26 10.98 21.84
C TYR A 167 15.74 9.64 21.27
N PRO A 168 15.69 8.54 22.05
CA PRO A 168 16.10 7.22 21.57
C PRO A 168 15.36 6.85 20.29
N ALA A 169 16.10 6.68 19.20
CA ALA A 169 15.57 6.41 17.89
C ALA A 169 16.41 5.36 17.16
N SER A 170 15.74 4.41 16.52
CA SER A 170 16.37 3.39 15.67
C SER A 170 15.93 3.53 14.22
N ALA A 171 16.82 3.17 13.27
CA ALA A 171 16.52 3.18 11.84
C ALA A 171 16.37 1.76 11.32
N ILE A 172 15.23 1.46 10.67
CA ILE A 172 14.97 0.17 10.02
C ILE A 172 14.84 0.33 8.50
N HIS A 173 15.68 -0.39 7.76
CA HIS A 173 15.68 -0.40 6.30
C HIS A 173 16.35 -1.66 5.73
N GLY A 174 16.32 -1.84 4.41
CA GLY A 174 16.78 -3.06 3.73
C GLY A 174 18.25 -3.43 3.94
N ASP A 175 19.13 -2.45 4.29
CA ASP A 175 20.56 -2.73 4.53
C ASP A 175 20.87 -3.25 5.95
N LYS A 176 19.87 -3.30 6.82
CA LYS A 176 20.03 -3.90 8.16
C LYS A 176 19.85 -5.42 8.06
N SER A 177 20.75 -6.17 8.70
CA SER A 177 20.61 -7.63 8.82
C SER A 177 19.29 -7.99 9.56
N GLN A 178 18.78 -9.19 9.31
CA GLN A 178 17.52 -9.64 9.90
C GLN A 178 17.56 -9.60 11.44
N GLY A 179 18.59 -10.15 12.06
CA GLY A 179 18.71 -10.12 13.52
C GLY A 179 18.72 -8.68 14.09
N ARG A 180 19.31 -7.73 13.35
CA ARG A 180 19.29 -6.31 13.72
C ARG A 180 17.90 -5.71 13.60
N ARG A 181 17.16 -6.06 12.55
CA ARG A 181 15.76 -5.60 12.35
C ARG A 181 14.84 -6.14 13.43
N GLU A 182 14.95 -7.42 13.77
CA GLU A 182 14.18 -8.08 14.84
C GLU A 182 14.45 -7.43 16.20
N ARG A 183 15.71 -7.18 16.50
CA ARG A 183 16.11 -6.47 17.73
C ARG A 183 15.50 -5.07 17.80
N MET A 184 15.66 -4.25 16.75
CA MET A 184 15.07 -2.90 16.69
C MET A 184 13.55 -2.91 16.83
N LEU A 185 12.85 -3.88 16.22
CA LEU A 185 11.42 -4.04 16.36
C LEU A 185 11.04 -4.46 17.78
N SER A 186 11.83 -5.31 18.43
CA SER A 186 11.62 -5.70 19.83
C SER A 186 11.79 -4.50 20.77
N GLU A 187 12.86 -3.72 20.62
CA GLU A 187 13.11 -2.48 21.38
C GLU A 187 12.00 -1.43 21.15
N PHE A 188 11.50 -1.33 19.92
CA PHE A 188 10.36 -0.46 19.60
C PHE A 188 9.05 -0.97 20.22
N ARG A 189 8.80 -2.29 20.20
CA ARG A 189 7.62 -2.91 20.83
C ARG A 189 7.64 -2.81 22.35
N SER A 190 8.79 -2.90 22.98
CA SER A 190 8.92 -2.73 24.43
C SER A 190 8.81 -1.26 24.86
N GLY A 191 9.05 -0.31 23.95
CA GLY A 191 9.12 1.11 24.26
C GLY A 191 10.50 1.58 24.72
N GLU A 192 11.50 0.72 24.75
CA GLU A 192 12.90 1.06 25.03
C GLU A 192 13.42 2.06 24.01
N THR A 193 13.05 1.87 22.74
CA THR A 193 13.30 2.83 21.66
C THR A 193 11.95 3.34 21.13
N PRO A 194 11.42 4.46 21.67
CA PRO A 194 10.07 4.92 21.35
C PRO A 194 9.92 5.50 19.93
N VAL A 195 11.03 5.80 19.26
CA VAL A 195 11.03 6.36 17.89
C VAL A 195 11.66 5.38 16.91
N LEU A 196 10.88 4.95 15.89
CA LEU A 196 11.37 4.12 14.80
C LEU A 196 11.34 4.91 13.49
N VAL A 197 12.48 5.07 12.85
CA VAL A 197 12.61 5.70 11.52
C VAL A 197 12.72 4.62 10.46
N ALA A 198 11.79 4.58 9.52
CA ALA A 198 11.67 3.48 8.58
C ALA A 198 11.58 3.95 7.12
N THR A 199 12.04 3.11 6.20
CA THR A 199 11.64 3.20 4.79
C THR A 199 10.37 2.38 4.56
N ASP A 200 9.60 2.67 3.51
CA ASP A 200 8.34 1.97 3.22
C ASP A 200 8.49 0.45 3.20
N ILE A 201 9.50 -0.05 2.48
CA ILE A 201 9.77 -1.49 2.36
C ILE A 201 10.01 -2.15 3.73
N ALA A 202 10.73 -1.49 4.61
CA ALA A 202 11.07 -2.05 5.91
C ALA A 202 9.96 -1.90 6.95
N ALA A 203 9.07 -0.91 6.76
CA ALA A 203 7.94 -0.67 7.64
C ALA A 203 6.72 -1.57 7.34
N ARG A 204 6.74 -2.26 6.21
CA ARG A 204 5.67 -3.22 5.87
C ARG A 204 5.74 -4.44 6.77
N GLY A 205 4.57 -4.97 7.12
CA GLY A 205 4.49 -6.07 8.07
C GLY A 205 4.82 -5.68 9.52
N ILE A 206 5.19 -4.41 9.79
CA ILE A 206 5.32 -3.94 11.18
C ILE A 206 3.92 -3.89 11.79
N ASP A 207 3.59 -4.91 12.57
CA ASP A 207 2.45 -4.90 13.46
C ASP A 207 2.91 -4.52 14.86
N VAL A 208 2.81 -3.24 15.16
CA VAL A 208 3.11 -2.70 16.50
C VAL A 208 1.88 -1.97 16.99
N LYS A 209 1.39 -2.42 18.13
CA LYS A 209 0.31 -1.74 18.86
C LYS A 209 0.86 -0.42 19.44
N ASP A 210 -0.04 0.51 19.75
CA ASP A 210 0.28 1.78 20.42
C ASP A 210 1.23 2.73 19.67
N VAL A 211 1.26 2.65 18.33
CA VAL A 211 1.83 3.73 17.53
C VAL A 211 0.85 4.90 17.60
N ARG A 212 1.22 5.95 18.34
CA ARG A 212 0.39 7.14 18.56
C ARG A 212 0.60 8.20 17.51
N LEU A 213 1.82 8.32 17.01
CA LEU A 213 2.19 9.32 16.02
C LEU A 213 2.86 8.67 14.82
N VAL A 214 2.39 9.01 13.64
CA VAL A 214 3.06 8.71 12.36
C VAL A 214 3.53 10.01 11.74
N ILE A 215 4.82 10.13 11.47
CA ILE A 215 5.39 11.29 10.76
C ILE A 215 5.79 10.86 9.35
N ASN A 216 5.15 11.42 8.33
CA ASN A 216 5.63 11.35 6.96
C ASN A 216 6.70 12.43 6.78
N TYR A 217 7.95 12.11 7.17
CA TYR A 217 9.10 13.01 7.03
C TYR A 217 9.37 13.36 5.57
N ASP A 218 9.26 12.37 4.68
CA ASP A 218 9.20 12.56 3.23
C ASP A 218 7.85 12.06 2.72
N LEU A 219 7.16 12.87 1.93
CA LEU A 219 5.93 12.47 1.27
C LEU A 219 6.20 11.40 0.21
N PRO A 220 5.39 10.33 0.12
CA PRO A 220 5.56 9.29 -0.89
C PRO A 220 5.25 9.81 -2.30
N GLU A 221 5.76 9.13 -3.32
CA GLU A 221 5.40 9.42 -4.71
C GLU A 221 3.96 9.02 -5.02
N GLU A 222 3.55 7.82 -4.57
CA GLU A 222 2.22 7.29 -4.72
C GLU A 222 1.35 7.69 -3.52
N PRO A 223 0.22 8.39 -3.74
CA PRO A 223 -0.61 8.87 -2.63
C PRO A 223 -1.26 7.73 -1.82
N GLU A 224 -1.43 6.55 -2.39
CA GLU A 224 -1.94 5.36 -1.70
C GLU A 224 -0.99 4.90 -0.59
N VAL A 225 0.33 5.02 -0.80
CA VAL A 225 1.34 4.70 0.21
C VAL A 225 1.18 5.60 1.45
N TYR A 226 0.72 6.85 1.27
CA TYR A 226 0.41 7.71 2.41
C TYR A 226 -0.67 7.08 3.31
N VAL A 227 -1.73 6.54 2.73
CA VAL A 227 -2.81 5.88 3.49
C VAL A 227 -2.30 4.64 4.21
N HIS A 228 -1.44 3.84 3.57
CA HIS A 228 -0.81 2.67 4.18
C HIS A 228 0.10 3.03 5.36
N ARG A 229 0.83 4.15 5.26
CA ARG A 229 1.68 4.66 6.34
C ARG A 229 0.87 5.12 7.54
N ILE A 230 -0.14 5.96 7.33
CA ILE A 230 -0.98 6.46 8.44
C ILE A 230 -1.81 5.35 9.08
N GLY A 231 -2.17 4.30 8.33
CA GLY A 231 -2.80 3.09 8.87
C GLY A 231 -1.91 2.28 9.84
N ARG A 232 -0.70 2.74 10.16
CA ARG A 232 0.12 2.17 11.25
C ARG A 232 -0.28 2.70 12.63
N THR A 233 -1.00 3.80 12.68
CA THR A 233 -1.63 4.31 13.91
C THR A 233 -3.14 4.11 13.92
N ALA A 234 -3.82 4.52 14.99
CA ALA A 234 -5.27 4.40 15.19
C ALA A 234 -5.82 2.97 15.01
N ARG A 235 -5.07 1.95 15.41
CA ARG A 235 -5.46 0.54 15.35
C ARG A 235 -6.23 0.12 16.59
N ALA A 236 -7.13 -0.86 16.44
CA ALA A 236 -7.92 -1.44 17.52
C ALA A 236 -8.72 -0.41 18.36
N GLY A 237 -9.18 0.68 17.71
CA GLY A 237 -9.98 1.73 18.41
C GLY A 237 -9.15 2.75 19.19
N ALA A 238 -7.82 2.68 19.15
CA ALA A 238 -6.96 3.68 19.78
C ALA A 238 -6.93 4.98 18.94
N ALA A 239 -6.86 6.13 19.60
CA ALA A 239 -6.60 7.41 18.93
C ALA A 239 -5.18 7.43 18.35
N GLY A 240 -5.02 8.06 17.19
CA GLY A 240 -3.73 8.18 16.53
C GLY A 240 -3.65 9.41 15.65
N GLN A 241 -2.44 9.97 15.55
CA GLN A 241 -2.19 11.18 14.80
C GLN A 241 -1.18 10.92 13.68
N ALA A 242 -1.33 11.61 12.56
CA ALA A 242 -0.41 11.58 11.44
C ALA A 242 -0.04 13.00 11.01
N ILE A 243 1.25 13.27 10.89
CA ILE A 243 1.75 14.57 10.45
C ILE A 243 2.59 14.37 9.19
N ALA A 244 2.25 15.09 8.13
CA ALA A 244 2.99 15.09 6.88
C ALA A 244 3.84 16.35 6.77
N LEU A 245 5.17 16.20 6.70
CA LEU A 245 6.08 17.31 6.46
C LEU A 245 6.20 17.55 4.96
N CYS A 246 5.91 18.76 4.52
CA CYS A 246 5.91 19.12 3.10
C CYS A 246 6.92 20.25 2.85
N SER A 247 7.97 19.95 2.13
CA SER A 247 8.89 20.97 1.58
C SER A 247 8.36 21.52 0.25
N PRO A 248 8.89 22.65 -0.26
CA PRO A 248 8.47 23.22 -1.54
C PRO A 248 8.53 22.22 -2.70
N GLU A 249 9.52 21.32 -2.71
CA GLU A 249 9.67 20.30 -3.75
C GLU A 249 8.59 19.19 -3.68
N GLU A 250 7.89 19.07 -2.56
CA GLU A 250 6.90 18.04 -2.31
C GLU A 250 5.44 18.51 -2.46
N ILE A 251 5.22 19.77 -2.82
CA ILE A 251 3.87 20.35 -3.00
C ILE A 251 3.01 19.49 -3.94
N ARG A 252 3.59 19.00 -5.05
CA ARG A 252 2.87 18.12 -5.98
C ARG A 252 2.41 16.83 -5.31
N LYS A 253 3.23 16.23 -4.45
CA LYS A 253 2.89 15.01 -3.71
C LYS A 253 1.76 15.27 -2.71
N ALA A 254 1.82 16.37 -1.96
CA ALA A 254 0.77 16.78 -1.05
C ALA A 254 -0.57 16.99 -1.78
N ARG A 255 -0.55 17.62 -2.97
CA ARG A 255 -1.76 17.76 -3.82
C ARG A 255 -2.33 16.41 -4.25
N ASN A 256 -1.50 15.44 -4.60
CA ASN A 256 -1.95 14.10 -4.96
C ASN A 256 -2.60 13.39 -3.76
N VAL A 257 -2.05 13.56 -2.54
CA VAL A 257 -2.65 13.04 -1.31
C VAL A 257 -4.02 13.71 -1.05
N HIS A 258 -4.12 15.04 -1.14
CA HIS A 258 -5.41 15.75 -1.01
C HIS A 258 -6.45 15.26 -2.02
N LYS A 259 -6.02 15.02 -3.26
CA LYS A 259 -6.89 14.48 -4.32
C LYS A 259 -7.39 13.07 -4.01
N LEU A 260 -6.51 12.19 -3.48
CA LEU A 260 -6.89 10.83 -3.07
C LEU A 260 -7.88 10.87 -1.91
N LEU A 261 -7.62 11.70 -0.89
CA LEU A 261 -8.45 11.82 0.30
C LEU A 261 -9.79 12.57 0.03
N GLY A 262 -9.91 13.29 -1.08
CA GLY A 262 -11.05 14.13 -1.39
C GLY A 262 -11.21 15.34 -0.46
N ARG A 263 -10.20 15.63 0.38
CA ARG A 263 -10.19 16.74 1.34
C ARG A 263 -8.80 17.32 1.53
N LEU A 264 -8.73 18.55 2.01
CA LEU A 264 -7.48 19.16 2.46
C LEU A 264 -7.10 18.59 3.83
N LEU A 265 -5.80 18.39 4.04
CA LEU A 265 -5.29 18.14 5.38
C LEU A 265 -5.26 19.46 6.16
N PRO A 266 -5.75 19.49 7.40
CA PRO A 266 -5.59 20.64 8.29
C PRO A 266 -4.10 21.00 8.42
N VAL A 267 -3.83 22.30 8.54
CA VAL A 267 -2.46 22.80 8.68
C VAL A 267 -2.07 22.76 10.15
N HIS A 268 -0.94 22.14 10.47
CA HIS A 268 -0.42 22.09 11.82
C HIS A 268 0.05 23.48 12.29
N ALA A 269 -0.07 23.76 13.57
CA ALA A 269 0.30 25.07 14.16
C ALA A 269 1.78 25.44 13.92
N SER A 270 2.68 24.45 13.92
CA SER A 270 4.11 24.63 13.63
C SER A 270 4.43 24.80 12.13
N SER A 271 3.42 24.98 11.28
CA SER A 271 3.61 25.07 9.83
C SER A 271 4.11 26.46 9.41
N ALA A 272 5.01 26.48 8.42
CA ALA A 272 5.30 27.69 7.67
C ALA A 272 4.09 28.10 6.78
N SER A 273 4.18 29.23 6.09
CA SER A 273 3.10 29.72 5.21
C SER A 273 2.71 28.66 4.17
N VAL A 274 1.40 28.40 4.03
CA VAL A 274 0.85 27.42 3.10
C VAL A 274 0.77 28.00 1.68
N PRO A 275 1.40 27.35 0.67
CA PRO A 275 1.31 27.77 -0.72
C PRO A 275 -0.13 27.75 -1.27
N ALA A 276 -0.42 28.62 -2.24
CA ALA A 276 -1.76 28.73 -2.84
C ALA A 276 -2.23 27.41 -3.47
N GLU A 277 -1.31 26.62 -4.03
CA GLU A 277 -1.57 25.31 -4.66
C GLU A 277 -2.13 24.26 -3.70
N LEU A 278 -1.96 24.44 -2.40
CA LEU A 278 -2.45 23.53 -1.36
C LEU A 278 -3.70 24.05 -0.64
N ARG A 279 -4.23 25.21 -1.03
CA ARG A 279 -5.42 25.83 -0.39
C ARG A 279 -6.74 25.30 -0.95
N ALA A 280 -6.73 24.52 -2.03
CA ALA A 280 -7.91 23.93 -2.65
C ALA A 280 -7.69 22.45 -2.96
N VAL A 281 -8.75 21.64 -2.85
CA VAL A 281 -8.71 20.25 -3.31
C VAL A 281 -8.63 20.25 -4.83
N PRO A 282 -7.63 19.58 -5.45
CA PRO A 282 -7.59 19.45 -6.90
C PRO A 282 -8.86 18.73 -7.39
N GLU A 283 -9.56 19.28 -8.37
CA GLU A 283 -10.69 18.60 -8.99
C GLU A 283 -10.25 17.23 -9.49
N ALA A 284 -10.83 16.17 -8.94
CA ALA A 284 -10.73 14.85 -9.54
C ALA A 284 -11.37 14.99 -10.93
N ARG A 285 -10.68 14.64 -12.02
CA ARG A 285 -11.30 14.48 -13.32
C ARG A 285 -12.53 13.59 -13.10
N ARG A 286 -13.71 14.16 -13.04
CA ARG A 286 -14.99 13.46 -13.12
C ARG A 286 -14.94 12.75 -14.48
N LYS A 287 -14.57 11.47 -14.49
CA LYS A 287 -14.84 10.63 -15.64
C LYS A 287 -16.35 10.69 -15.78
N SER A 288 -16.79 11.34 -16.83
CA SER A 288 -18.18 11.57 -17.16
C SER A 288 -18.93 10.24 -17.19
N SER A 289 -19.66 9.94 -16.14
CA SER A 289 -20.72 8.92 -16.12
C SER A 289 -21.98 9.39 -16.87
N SER A 290 -21.89 10.50 -17.63
CA SER A 290 -23.02 11.11 -18.36
C SER A 290 -23.29 10.51 -19.74
N SER A 291 -22.58 9.48 -20.20
CA SER A 291 -22.85 8.87 -21.52
C SER A 291 -23.65 7.57 -21.50
N MET A 292 -24.17 7.15 -20.33
CA MET A 292 -24.92 5.87 -20.23
C MET A 292 -26.39 6.02 -19.83
N GLN A 293 -26.94 7.22 -19.72
CA GLN A 293 -28.32 7.45 -19.31
C GLN A 293 -29.24 8.01 -20.40
N GLU A 294 -28.73 8.30 -21.60
CA GLU A 294 -29.53 8.90 -22.68
C GLU A 294 -29.94 7.94 -23.83
N LYS A 295 -29.78 6.62 -23.65
CA LYS A 295 -30.24 5.61 -24.61
C LYS A 295 -31.43 4.76 -24.13
N ARG A 296 -32.21 5.23 -23.16
CA ARG A 296 -33.43 4.52 -22.70
C ARG A 296 -34.68 5.40 -22.77
N SER A 297 -34.98 6.00 -23.90
CA SER A 297 -36.35 6.46 -24.17
C SER A 297 -36.52 6.80 -25.65
N ALA A 298 -36.55 5.80 -26.52
CA ALA A 298 -37.16 5.90 -27.82
C ALA A 298 -38.36 4.92 -27.84
N PRO A 299 -39.60 5.36 -28.07
CA PRO A 299 -40.78 4.49 -28.08
C PRO A 299 -40.73 3.61 -29.30
N ARG A 300 -40.82 2.32 -29.10
CA ARG A 300 -41.01 1.30 -30.14
C ARG A 300 -42.31 1.61 -30.91
N ARG A 301 -42.19 2.09 -32.14
CA ARG A 301 -43.32 2.14 -33.10
C ARG A 301 -43.76 0.71 -33.42
N LYS A 302 -45.03 0.42 -33.13
CA LYS A 302 -45.70 -0.83 -33.56
C LYS A 302 -45.81 -0.85 -35.09
N PRO A 303 -45.60 -2.00 -35.76
CA PRO A 303 -45.90 -2.09 -37.19
C PRO A 303 -47.38 -2.15 -37.43
N ARG A 304 -47.88 -1.26 -38.34
CA ARG A 304 -49.23 -1.21 -38.86
C ARG A 304 -49.48 -2.48 -39.70
N LYS A 305 -50.54 -3.24 -39.36
CA LYS A 305 -51.16 -4.25 -40.21
C LYS A 305 -51.73 -3.57 -41.46
N GLY A 306 -51.19 -3.86 -42.64
CA GLY A 306 -51.79 -3.54 -43.92
C GLY A 306 -52.62 -4.71 -44.37
N TYR A 307 -53.91 -4.42 -44.59
CA TYR A 307 -54.92 -5.24 -45.25
C TYR A 307 -54.79 -5.05 -46.77
N GLY A 308 -55.08 -6.07 -47.54
CA GLY A 308 -55.42 -5.97 -48.95
C GLY A 308 -54.64 -6.98 -49.83
N ARG A 309 -55.23 -7.89 -50.31
CA ARG A 309 -56.29 -8.25 -51.29
C ARG A 309 -55.71 -8.97 -52.53
N ASN A 310 -56.19 -10.17 -52.69
CA ASN A 310 -56.51 -10.86 -53.93
C ASN A 310 -55.66 -10.76 -55.21
N GLY A 311 -55.45 -11.92 -55.81
CA GLY A 311 -55.17 -12.06 -57.21
C GLY A 311 -54.58 -13.40 -57.59
N SER A 312 -55.35 -14.41 -57.69
CA SER A 312 -55.59 -15.47 -58.68
C SER A 312 -54.57 -15.72 -59.81
N ARG A 313 -54.51 -17.07 -60.15
CA ARG A 313 -54.12 -17.72 -61.40
C ARG A 313 -52.61 -17.97 -61.59
N ALA A 314 -52.23 -19.17 -61.82
CA ALA A 314 -52.54 -20.35 -62.68
C ALA A 314 -51.24 -20.71 -63.45
N GLU A 315 -51.02 -22.03 -63.55
CA GLU A 315 -50.31 -22.74 -64.63
C GLU A 315 -48.75 -22.59 -64.70
N ALA A 316 -48.05 -23.62 -64.47
CA ALA A 316 -47.66 -24.81 -65.19
C ALA A 316 -46.74 -25.65 -64.27
#